data_01b1901150bf093973de6a4fa2872773
#
_entry.id   01b1901150bf093973de6a4fa2872773
#
_cell.length_a   1.000
_cell.length_b   1.000
_cell.length_c   1.000
_cell.angle_alpha   90.00
_cell.angle_beta   90.00
_cell.angle_gamma   90.00
#
_symmetry.space_group_name_H-M   'P 1'
#
loop_
_entity.id
_entity.type
_entity.pdbx_description
1 polymer ?
#
loop_
_entity_poly.entity_id
_entity_poly.type
_entity_poly.pdbx_seq_one_letter_code
_entity_poly.pdbx_strand_id
1 'polypeptide(L)'
;LASAKVDLKGEITRSKSRQFIGKDLLENVPAAGAALLVANHSGGLPYDGAMLIHACHSLHPAHRPLRPLVASFAIRSSWMRPVVARIGGVRASMRNALDLCERGHLVGVFPEGLRGVGKPYRERYRLTNFGRGGFVRLARTAKVPIVPVAIVGAEETHPVVAKLTRLARPLGLPYIPITPTFPLLG
;
A
#
# COMPACT_ATOMS: atom_id res chain seq x y z
N LEU A 1 14.20 -19.55 2.78
CA LEU A 1 13.59 -18.28 3.22
C LEU A 1 14.71 -17.26 3.38
N ALA A 2 15.09 -16.59 2.27
CA ALA A 2 15.99 -15.46 2.34
C ALA A 2 15.24 -14.30 2.99
N SER A 3 15.60 -13.98 4.23
CA SER A 3 15.21 -12.75 4.89
C SER A 3 15.97 -11.61 4.23
N ALA A 4 15.34 -10.86 3.34
CA ALA A 4 15.88 -9.61 2.87
C ALA A 4 15.89 -8.64 4.05
N LYS A 5 17.01 -8.56 4.78
CA LYS A 5 17.32 -7.43 5.62
C LYS A 5 17.52 -6.24 4.69
N VAL A 6 16.57 -5.34 4.67
CA VAL A 6 16.76 -4.04 4.03
C VAL A 6 17.83 -3.31 4.84
N ASP A 7 19.04 -3.27 4.34
CA ASP A 7 20.10 -2.46 4.90
C ASP A 7 19.86 -1.00 4.47
N LEU A 8 19.40 -0.19 5.42
CA LEU A 8 19.08 1.23 5.23
C LEU A 8 20.32 2.12 5.00
N LYS A 9 21.49 1.55 4.70
CA LYS A 9 22.72 2.28 4.39
C LYS A 9 22.91 2.62 2.92
N GLY A 10 22.03 2.16 2.02
CA GLY A 10 22.00 2.64 0.63
C GLY A 10 21.50 4.07 0.55
N GLU A 11 22.11 4.90 -0.28
CA GLU A 11 21.81 6.33 -0.46
C GLU A 11 20.30 6.64 -0.48
N ILE A 12 19.83 7.24 0.59
CA ILE A 12 18.47 7.73 0.73
C ILE A 12 18.39 9.03 -0.06
N THR A 13 17.87 8.99 -1.28
CA THR A 13 17.56 10.20 -2.03
C THR A 13 16.44 10.93 -1.30
N ARG A 14 16.77 12.00 -0.58
CA ARG A 14 15.81 12.90 0.08
C ARG A 14 14.93 13.56 -0.98
N SER A 15 13.80 12.98 -1.28
CA SER A 15 12.69 13.71 -1.89
C SER A 15 12.11 14.69 -0.87
N LYS A 16 11.57 15.83 -1.31
CA LYS A 16 10.89 16.81 -0.45
C LYS A 16 9.66 16.21 0.28
N SER A 17 9.13 15.10 -0.17
CA SER A 17 8.23 14.23 0.59
C SER A 17 9.05 13.30 1.46
N ARG A 18 8.81 13.28 2.75
CA ARG A 18 9.53 12.45 3.74
C ARG A 18 9.28 10.93 3.60
N GLN A 19 8.86 10.47 2.45
CA GLN A 19 8.67 9.05 2.13
C GLN A 19 9.92 8.54 1.41
N PHE A 20 10.49 7.46 1.93
CA PHE A 20 11.67 6.83 1.36
C PHE A 20 11.29 5.49 0.76
N ILE A 21 11.54 5.32 -0.53
CA ILE A 21 11.56 4.03 -1.21
C ILE A 21 13.03 3.79 -1.58
N GLY A 22 13.66 2.80 -0.94
CA GLY A 22 15.05 2.44 -1.24
C GLY A 22 15.17 1.90 -2.67
N LYS A 23 16.28 2.21 -3.35
CA LYS A 23 16.57 1.66 -4.69
C LYS A 23 16.58 0.12 -4.68
N ASP A 24 17.07 -0.47 -3.61
CA ASP A 24 17.20 -1.92 -3.40
C ASP A 24 15.87 -2.67 -3.44
N LEU A 25 14.73 -1.97 -3.19
CA LEU A 25 13.40 -2.55 -3.31
C LEU A 25 13.12 -3.01 -4.75
N LEU A 26 13.50 -2.19 -5.72
CA LEU A 26 13.15 -2.42 -7.13
C LEU A 26 13.95 -3.58 -7.75
N GLU A 27 15.15 -3.84 -7.23
CA GLU A 27 16.00 -4.96 -7.66
C GLU A 27 15.37 -6.32 -7.32
N ASN A 28 14.59 -6.39 -6.23
CA ASN A 28 13.89 -7.60 -5.82
C ASN A 28 12.54 -7.80 -6.53
N VAL A 29 12.06 -6.81 -7.26
CA VAL A 29 10.82 -6.91 -8.04
C VAL A 29 11.12 -7.59 -9.38
N PRO A 30 10.50 -8.74 -9.70
CA PRO A 30 10.82 -9.44 -10.95
C PRO A 30 10.47 -8.58 -12.17
N ALA A 31 11.35 -8.56 -13.16
CA ALA A 31 11.14 -7.83 -14.42
C ALA A 31 9.95 -8.39 -15.24
N ALA A 32 9.60 -9.66 -15.04
CA ALA A 32 8.49 -10.33 -15.71
C ALA A 32 7.80 -11.32 -14.77
N GLY A 33 6.62 -11.75 -15.14
CA GLY A 33 5.83 -12.72 -14.36
C GLY A 33 5.12 -12.13 -13.16
N ALA A 34 4.33 -12.93 -12.47
CA ALA A 34 3.57 -12.50 -11.31
C ALA A 34 4.42 -12.46 -10.03
N ALA A 35 4.15 -11.48 -9.16
CA ALA A 35 4.70 -11.43 -7.81
C ALA A 35 3.75 -10.67 -6.89
N LEU A 36 3.82 -10.96 -5.58
CA LEU A 36 3.10 -10.22 -4.56
C LEU A 36 4.06 -9.25 -3.86
N LEU A 37 3.80 -7.95 -3.97
CA LEU A 37 4.45 -6.93 -3.16
C LEU A 37 3.62 -6.75 -1.89
N VAL A 38 4.20 -7.12 -0.74
CA VAL A 38 3.51 -7.10 0.56
C VAL A 38 4.12 -6.00 1.41
N ALA A 39 3.36 -4.92 1.63
CA ALA A 39 3.80 -3.71 2.30
C ALA A 39 3.03 -3.44 3.60
N ASN A 40 3.67 -2.74 4.55
CA ASN A 40 2.95 -2.07 5.62
C ASN A 40 2.09 -0.93 5.06
N HIS A 41 1.08 -0.51 5.83
CA HIS A 41 0.14 0.53 5.39
C HIS A 41 0.00 1.59 6.48
N SER A 42 0.17 2.88 6.11
CA SER A 42 0.21 3.96 7.10
C SER A 42 -0.05 5.33 6.48
N GLY A 43 -0.25 6.35 7.31
CA GLY A 43 -0.24 7.76 6.89
C GLY A 43 -1.60 8.41 6.63
N GLY A 44 -2.69 7.94 7.24
CA GLY A 44 -4.01 8.59 7.17
C GLY A 44 -4.73 8.49 5.82
N LEU A 45 -4.03 8.77 4.75
CA LEU A 45 -4.42 8.58 3.35
C LEU A 45 -3.44 7.60 2.66
N PRO A 46 -3.86 6.89 1.60
CA PRO A 46 -3.05 5.82 0.98
C PRO A 46 -1.93 6.34 0.07
N TYR A 47 -1.18 7.36 0.50
CA TYR A 47 -0.05 7.90 -0.26
C TYR A 47 1.07 6.87 -0.43
N ASP A 48 1.28 6.03 0.57
CA ASP A 48 2.22 4.91 0.53
C ASP A 48 1.92 3.96 -0.64
N GLY A 49 0.63 3.63 -0.84
CA GLY A 49 0.20 2.85 -2.00
C GLY A 49 0.46 3.57 -3.33
N ALA A 50 0.19 4.88 -3.41
CA ALA A 50 0.44 5.67 -4.61
C ALA A 50 1.94 5.74 -4.93
N MET A 51 2.80 5.91 -3.92
CA MET A 51 4.26 5.91 -4.06
C MET A 51 4.80 4.56 -4.52
N LEU A 52 4.26 3.46 -4.00
CA LEU A 52 4.65 2.12 -4.44
C LEU A 52 4.26 1.86 -5.90
N ILE A 53 3.06 2.29 -6.31
CA ILE A 53 2.62 2.21 -7.71
C ILE A 53 3.56 3.02 -8.60
N HIS A 54 3.88 4.26 -8.21
CA HIS A 54 4.80 5.12 -8.95
C HIS A 54 6.20 4.49 -9.06
N ALA A 55 6.73 3.93 -7.98
CA ALA A 55 8.03 3.28 -7.99
C ALA A 55 8.09 2.11 -8.98
N CYS A 56 7.10 1.22 -8.94
CA CYS A 56 7.04 0.09 -9.86
C CYS A 56 6.88 0.51 -11.33
N HIS A 57 6.07 1.55 -11.58
CA HIS A 57 5.78 2.00 -12.94
C HIS A 57 6.88 2.88 -13.53
N SER A 58 7.42 3.83 -12.75
CA SER A 58 8.30 4.88 -13.28
C SER A 58 9.78 4.66 -12.99
N LEU A 59 10.10 3.99 -11.86
CA LEU A 59 11.48 3.82 -11.43
C LEU A 59 12.03 2.40 -11.66
N HIS A 60 11.15 1.40 -11.79
CA HIS A 60 11.57 0.03 -12.09
C HIS A 60 12.05 -0.06 -13.56
N PRO A 61 13.19 -0.69 -13.85
CA PRO A 61 13.76 -0.76 -15.22
C PRO A 61 12.78 -1.35 -16.26
N ALA A 62 11.92 -2.29 -15.86
CA ALA A 62 10.91 -2.89 -16.73
C ALA A 62 9.56 -2.16 -16.70
N HIS A 63 9.46 -0.98 -16.06
CA HIS A 63 8.24 -0.14 -15.98
C HIS A 63 6.96 -0.92 -15.65
N ARG A 64 7.02 -1.75 -14.61
CA ARG A 64 5.96 -2.72 -14.31
C ARG A 64 4.77 -2.09 -13.58
N PRO A 65 3.56 -2.13 -14.16
CA PRO A 65 2.38 -1.62 -13.48
C PRO A 65 2.00 -2.52 -12.30
N LEU A 66 1.90 -1.93 -11.11
CA LEU A 66 1.40 -2.59 -9.91
C LEU A 66 -0.12 -2.56 -9.88
N ARG A 67 -0.76 -3.68 -9.54
CA ARG A 67 -2.21 -3.81 -9.34
C ARG A 67 -2.51 -3.87 -7.84
N PRO A 68 -2.84 -2.74 -7.18
CA PRO A 68 -3.12 -2.76 -5.75
C PRO A 68 -4.47 -3.41 -5.46
N LEU A 69 -4.50 -4.26 -4.43
CA LEU A 69 -5.75 -4.77 -3.88
C LEU A 69 -6.35 -3.73 -2.92
N VAL A 70 -7.50 -3.19 -3.27
CA VAL A 70 -8.16 -2.12 -2.54
C VAL A 70 -9.41 -2.59 -1.81
N ALA A 71 -9.73 -1.92 -0.71
CA ALA A 71 -10.90 -2.23 0.10
C ALA A 71 -12.22 -1.97 -0.67
N SER A 72 -13.24 -2.77 -0.40
CA SER A 72 -14.52 -2.73 -1.12
C SER A 72 -15.23 -1.38 -1.05
N PHE A 73 -15.06 -0.61 0.04
CA PHE A 73 -15.67 0.71 0.16
C PHE A 73 -15.15 1.69 -0.89
N ALA A 74 -13.85 1.63 -1.22
CA ALA A 74 -13.23 2.51 -2.21
C ALA A 74 -13.81 2.28 -3.62
N ILE A 75 -14.15 1.03 -3.95
CA ILE A 75 -14.76 0.69 -5.25
C ILE A 75 -16.25 1.04 -5.28
N ARG A 76 -16.94 0.91 -4.13
CA ARG A 76 -18.36 1.26 -4.05
C ARG A 76 -18.63 2.76 -4.01
N SER A 77 -17.66 3.54 -3.56
CA SER A 77 -17.75 5.00 -3.53
C SER A 77 -17.74 5.57 -4.96
N SER A 78 -18.77 6.33 -5.33
CA SER A 78 -18.90 6.92 -6.68
C SER A 78 -17.75 7.86 -7.03
N TRP A 79 -17.23 8.61 -6.06
CA TRP A 79 -16.14 9.57 -6.27
C TRP A 79 -14.75 8.93 -6.20
N MET A 80 -14.57 7.84 -5.41
CA MET A 80 -13.29 7.12 -5.34
C MET A 80 -13.08 6.14 -6.50
N ARG A 81 -14.16 5.55 -6.99
CA ARG A 81 -14.11 4.53 -8.05
C ARG A 81 -13.31 4.96 -9.29
N PRO A 82 -13.46 6.18 -9.84
CA PRO A 82 -12.68 6.61 -10.99
C PRO A 82 -11.18 6.68 -10.70
N VAL A 83 -10.80 7.12 -9.48
CA VAL A 83 -9.40 7.18 -9.05
C VAL A 83 -8.83 5.77 -8.93
N VAL A 84 -9.55 4.88 -8.26
CA VAL A 84 -9.15 3.46 -8.11
C VAL A 84 -8.96 2.80 -9.47
N ALA A 85 -9.86 3.05 -10.43
CA ALA A 85 -9.74 2.52 -11.78
C ALA A 85 -8.48 3.04 -12.50
N ARG A 86 -8.19 4.35 -12.39
CA ARG A 86 -7.01 4.98 -13.02
C ARG A 86 -5.68 4.41 -12.51
N ILE A 87 -5.59 4.10 -11.23
CA ILE A 87 -4.39 3.50 -10.65
C ILE A 87 -4.33 1.97 -10.84
N GLY A 88 -5.30 1.39 -11.55
CA GLY A 88 -5.37 -0.05 -11.78
C GLY A 88 -5.72 -0.86 -10.54
N GLY A 89 -6.40 -0.24 -9.56
CA GLY A 89 -6.81 -0.88 -8.31
C GLY A 89 -7.91 -1.91 -8.52
N VAL A 90 -7.78 -3.04 -7.87
CA VAL A 90 -8.72 -4.16 -7.96
C VAL A 90 -9.27 -4.48 -6.57
N ARG A 91 -10.56 -4.85 -6.51
CA ARG A 91 -11.18 -5.22 -5.23
C ARG A 91 -10.43 -6.35 -4.55
N ALA A 92 -10.06 -6.15 -3.28
CA ALA A 92 -9.38 -7.13 -2.46
C ALA A 92 -10.28 -8.37 -2.23
N SER A 93 -9.99 -9.44 -2.97
CA SER A 93 -10.56 -10.77 -2.80
C SER A 93 -9.56 -11.82 -3.27
N MET A 94 -9.65 -13.03 -2.73
CA MET A 94 -8.77 -14.13 -3.14
C MET A 94 -8.90 -14.42 -4.64
N ARG A 95 -10.13 -14.47 -5.15
CA ARG A 95 -10.43 -14.73 -6.57
C ARG A 95 -9.76 -13.71 -7.50
N ASN A 96 -9.95 -12.42 -7.24
CA ASN A 96 -9.37 -11.36 -8.06
C ASN A 96 -7.84 -11.37 -8.00
N ALA A 97 -7.28 -11.64 -6.82
CA ALA A 97 -5.85 -11.71 -6.65
C ALA A 97 -5.22 -12.90 -7.40
N LEU A 98 -5.89 -14.06 -7.40
CA LEU A 98 -5.47 -15.22 -8.19
C LEU A 98 -5.53 -14.92 -9.69
N ASP A 99 -6.62 -14.35 -10.20
CA ASP A 99 -6.76 -13.96 -11.60
C ASP A 99 -5.65 -12.99 -12.06
N LEU A 100 -5.29 -12.01 -11.22
CA LEU A 100 -4.17 -11.11 -11.49
C LEU A 100 -2.83 -11.85 -11.55
N CYS A 101 -2.59 -12.79 -10.64
CA CYS A 101 -1.37 -13.61 -10.64
C CYS A 101 -1.30 -14.52 -11.89
N GLU A 102 -2.39 -15.16 -12.26
CA GLU A 102 -2.48 -16.00 -13.47
C GLU A 102 -2.17 -15.22 -14.75
N ARG A 103 -2.55 -13.93 -14.78
CA ARG A 103 -2.23 -13.00 -15.89
C ARG A 103 -0.81 -12.39 -15.81
N GLY A 104 0.02 -12.80 -14.86
CA GLY A 104 1.40 -12.35 -14.75
C GLY A 104 1.58 -10.95 -14.17
N HIS A 105 0.58 -10.37 -13.47
CA HIS A 105 0.66 -9.04 -12.90
C HIS A 105 1.45 -8.99 -11.59
N LEU A 106 2.07 -7.82 -11.32
CA LEU A 106 2.48 -7.46 -9.95
C LEU A 106 1.24 -7.09 -9.14
N VAL A 107 1.08 -7.71 -7.97
CA VAL A 107 -0.07 -7.50 -7.09
C VAL A 107 0.39 -6.85 -5.79
N GLY A 108 -0.12 -5.66 -5.50
CA GLY A 108 0.16 -4.93 -4.25
C GLY A 108 -0.81 -5.35 -3.14
N VAL A 109 -0.27 -5.79 -2.01
CA VAL A 109 -1.05 -6.23 -0.85
C VAL A 109 -0.61 -5.48 0.38
N PHE A 110 -1.56 -4.86 1.07
CA PHE A 110 -1.36 -4.17 2.34
C PHE A 110 -2.14 -4.91 3.44
N PRO A 111 -1.51 -5.90 4.12
CA PRO A 111 -2.23 -6.79 5.05
C PRO A 111 -2.89 -6.08 6.23
N GLU A 112 -2.34 -4.95 6.66
CA GLU A 112 -2.90 -4.12 7.73
C GLU A 112 -4.24 -3.45 7.33
N GLY A 113 -4.42 -3.19 6.04
CA GLY A 113 -5.62 -2.55 5.51
C GLY A 113 -5.93 -1.22 6.22
N LEU A 114 -7.22 -0.95 6.45
CA LEU A 114 -7.68 0.29 7.08
C LEU A 114 -7.15 0.52 8.51
N ARG A 115 -6.72 -0.53 9.20
CA ARG A 115 -6.14 -0.39 10.54
C ARG A 115 -4.75 0.24 10.47
N GLY A 116 -3.96 -0.13 9.47
CA GLY A 116 -2.65 0.46 9.21
C GLY A 116 -2.77 1.92 8.78
N VAL A 117 -3.55 2.21 7.71
CA VAL A 117 -3.76 3.57 7.19
C VAL A 117 -4.26 4.52 8.27
N GLY A 118 -5.23 4.09 9.06
CA GLY A 118 -5.80 4.95 10.10
C GLY A 118 -5.06 4.91 11.44
N LYS A 119 -3.85 4.38 11.53
CA LYS A 119 -3.11 4.31 12.78
C LYS A 119 -2.82 5.70 13.33
N PRO A 120 -3.04 5.96 14.65
CA PRO A 120 -2.68 7.23 15.26
C PRO A 120 -1.17 7.49 15.20
N TYR A 121 -0.76 8.74 15.04
CA TYR A 121 0.65 9.11 14.94
C TYR A 121 1.51 8.67 16.15
N ARG A 122 0.92 8.62 17.35
CA ARG A 122 1.58 8.08 18.55
C ARG A 122 1.97 6.60 18.44
N GLU A 123 1.34 5.86 17.53
CA GLU A 123 1.59 4.44 17.27
C GLU A 123 2.41 4.22 15.99
N ARG A 124 3.02 5.30 15.46
CA ARG A 124 3.86 5.22 14.26
C ARG A 124 4.97 4.17 14.38
N TYR A 125 5.40 3.64 13.25
CA TYR A 125 6.41 2.58 13.14
C TYR A 125 6.04 1.24 13.78
N ARG A 126 4.83 1.10 14.31
CA ARG A 126 4.35 -0.18 14.81
C ARG A 126 3.48 -0.85 13.75
N LEU A 127 3.78 -2.09 13.42
CA LEU A 127 2.88 -2.91 12.62
C LEU A 127 1.64 -3.24 13.46
N THR A 128 0.44 -3.05 12.91
CA THR A 128 -0.79 -3.33 13.63
C THR A 128 -1.14 -4.81 13.51
N ASN A 129 -1.79 -5.25 12.46
CA ASN A 129 -2.17 -6.64 12.30
C ASN A 129 -1.72 -7.12 10.91
N PHE A 130 -0.54 -7.72 10.85
CA PHE A 130 0.03 -8.19 9.58
C PHE A 130 -0.58 -9.49 9.09
N GLY A 131 -1.57 -10.03 9.81
CA GLY A 131 -2.11 -11.04 9.17
C GLY A 131 -2.95 -12.16 9.66
N ARG A 132 -3.98 -12.35 8.91
CA ARG A 132 -4.72 -13.61 8.81
C ARG A 132 -4.05 -14.58 7.82
N GLY A 133 -2.78 -14.38 7.44
CA GLY A 133 -2.07 -15.23 6.48
C GLY A 133 -2.66 -15.28 5.06
N GLY A 134 -3.58 -14.38 4.71
CA GLY A 134 -4.26 -14.39 3.42
C GLY A 134 -3.30 -14.25 2.25
N PHE A 135 -2.31 -13.37 2.35
CA PHE A 135 -1.31 -13.18 1.30
C PHE A 135 -0.36 -14.38 1.17
N VAL A 136 -0.03 -15.06 2.27
CA VAL A 136 0.78 -16.29 2.24
C VAL A 136 0.03 -17.41 1.52
N ARG A 137 -1.26 -17.56 1.84
CA ARG A 137 -2.12 -18.54 1.17
C ARG A 137 -2.24 -18.23 -0.33
N LEU A 138 -2.43 -16.95 -0.68
CA LEU A 138 -2.45 -16.49 -2.07
C LEU A 138 -1.16 -16.86 -2.80
N ALA A 139 0.01 -16.51 -2.24
CA ALA A 139 1.31 -16.81 -2.83
C ALA A 139 1.51 -18.31 -3.07
N ARG A 140 1.13 -19.13 -2.08
CA ARG A 140 1.22 -20.59 -2.20
C ARG A 140 0.31 -21.16 -3.29
N THR A 141 -0.94 -20.67 -3.34
CA THR A 141 -1.92 -21.15 -4.35
C THR A 141 -1.52 -20.71 -5.75
N ALA A 142 -1.11 -19.45 -5.92
CA ALA A 142 -0.68 -18.92 -7.21
C ALA A 142 0.76 -19.34 -7.60
N LYS A 143 1.53 -19.92 -6.66
CA LYS A 143 2.96 -20.27 -6.83
C LYS A 143 3.82 -19.08 -7.27
N VAL A 144 3.58 -17.92 -6.67
CA VAL A 144 4.29 -16.67 -6.98
C VAL A 144 5.18 -16.22 -5.80
N PRO A 145 6.30 -15.54 -6.06
CA PRO A 145 7.15 -15.01 -5.01
C PRO A 145 6.47 -13.89 -4.24
N ILE A 146 6.85 -13.75 -2.94
CA ILE A 146 6.51 -12.61 -2.11
C ILE A 146 7.72 -11.70 -2.05
N VAL A 147 7.53 -10.43 -2.40
CA VAL A 147 8.51 -9.36 -2.22
C VAL A 147 8.05 -8.51 -1.04
N PRO A 148 8.71 -8.61 0.13
CA PRO A 148 8.38 -7.77 1.28
C PRO A 148 8.84 -6.34 1.03
N VAL A 149 7.98 -5.37 1.37
CA VAL A 149 8.21 -3.95 1.18
C VAL A 149 8.03 -3.23 2.51
N ALA A 150 9.04 -2.49 2.96
CA ALA A 150 8.93 -1.61 4.10
C ALA A 150 8.79 -0.16 3.63
N ILE A 151 7.66 0.48 3.95
CA ILE A 151 7.41 1.90 3.65
C ILE A 151 7.57 2.69 4.93
N VAL A 152 8.51 3.62 4.94
CA VAL A 152 8.85 4.47 6.09
C VAL A 152 8.58 5.93 5.72
N GLY A 153 8.11 6.74 6.66
CA GLY A 153 7.84 8.17 6.46
C GLY A 153 6.39 8.51 6.05
N ALA A 154 5.55 7.53 5.79
CA ALA A 154 4.15 7.78 5.41
C ALA A 154 3.34 8.36 6.58
N GLU A 155 3.63 7.98 7.82
CA GLU A 155 2.98 8.52 9.02
C GLU A 155 3.30 10.00 9.26
N GLU A 156 4.48 10.45 8.85
CA GLU A 156 4.92 11.84 8.98
C GLU A 156 4.31 12.73 7.89
N THR A 157 3.90 12.16 6.78
CA THR A 157 3.26 12.92 5.69
C THR A 157 1.88 13.43 6.13
N HIS A 158 1.11 12.59 6.83
CA HIS A 158 -0.21 12.90 7.35
C HIS A 158 -0.37 12.34 8.77
N PRO A 159 0.15 13.04 9.79
CA PRO A 159 0.07 12.59 11.17
C PRO A 159 -1.39 12.55 11.66
N VAL A 160 -1.96 11.38 11.80
CA VAL A 160 -3.33 11.22 12.29
C VAL A 160 -3.36 11.39 13.80
N VAL A 161 -3.96 12.49 14.28
CA VAL A 161 -4.13 12.76 15.72
C VAL A 161 -5.47 12.23 16.25
N ALA A 162 -6.51 12.26 15.43
CA ALA A 162 -7.84 11.74 15.75
C ALA A 162 -8.58 11.26 14.49
N LYS A 163 -9.78 10.68 14.67
CA LYS A 163 -10.64 10.18 13.57
C LYS A 163 -12.08 10.59 13.80
N LEU A 164 -12.73 11.12 12.78
CA LEU A 164 -14.16 11.40 12.77
C LEU A 164 -14.91 10.29 12.04
N THR A 165 -15.43 9.33 12.78
CA THR A 165 -16.16 8.18 12.19
C THR A 165 -17.62 8.51 11.90
N ARG A 166 -18.28 9.33 12.74
CA ARG A 166 -19.70 9.69 12.56
C ARG A 166 -19.92 10.51 11.30
N LEU A 167 -19.07 11.52 11.06
CA LEU A 167 -19.15 12.40 9.88
C LEU A 167 -18.68 11.72 8.58
N ALA A 168 -17.93 10.64 8.68
CA ALA A 168 -17.45 9.87 7.54
C ALA A 168 -18.53 8.97 6.91
N ARG A 169 -19.52 8.52 7.71
CA ARG A 169 -20.55 7.56 7.27
C ARG A 169 -21.39 8.04 6.06
N PRO A 170 -21.92 9.28 6.05
CA PRO A 170 -22.67 9.78 4.90
C PRO A 170 -21.85 9.82 3.61
N LEU A 171 -20.53 9.98 3.71
CA LEU A 171 -19.58 10.01 2.59
C LEU A 171 -19.15 8.62 2.13
N GLY A 172 -19.65 7.56 2.78
CA GLY A 172 -19.22 6.19 2.49
C GLY A 172 -17.78 5.89 2.90
N LEU A 173 -17.19 6.72 3.77
CA LEU A 173 -15.83 6.59 4.27
C LEU A 173 -15.80 5.85 5.61
N PRO A 174 -14.72 5.10 5.90
CA PRO A 174 -14.55 4.45 7.21
C PRO A 174 -14.28 5.46 8.33
N TYR A 175 -13.59 6.54 8.03
CA TYR A 175 -13.29 7.67 8.92
C TYR A 175 -12.80 8.86 8.09
N ILE A 176 -12.81 10.07 8.69
CA ILE A 176 -12.08 11.25 8.21
C ILE A 176 -10.89 11.42 9.15
N PRO A 177 -9.63 11.42 8.64
CA PRO A 177 -8.47 11.66 9.48
C PRO A 177 -8.42 13.11 9.93
N ILE A 178 -8.15 13.34 11.21
CA ILE A 178 -7.82 14.65 11.75
C ILE A 178 -6.31 14.74 11.84
N THR A 179 -5.74 15.69 11.14
CA THR A 179 -4.31 16.01 11.14
C THR A 179 -4.08 17.37 11.83
N PRO A 180 -2.85 17.76 12.14
CA PRO A 180 -2.57 19.10 12.66
C PRO A 180 -3.00 20.24 11.73
N THR A 181 -3.14 19.97 10.45
CA THR A 181 -3.52 20.93 9.40
C THR A 181 -5.00 20.85 9.00
N PHE A 182 -5.77 19.98 9.63
CA PHE A 182 -7.22 19.88 9.39
C PHE A 182 -7.93 21.20 9.79
N PRO A 183 -8.90 21.72 9.01
CA PRO A 183 -9.47 21.13 7.79
C PRO A 183 -8.78 21.54 6.49
N LEU A 184 -7.74 22.38 6.51
CA LEU A 184 -7.20 23.05 5.33
C LEU A 184 -6.40 22.13 4.40
N LEU A 185 -5.66 21.17 4.95
CA LEU A 185 -4.78 20.26 4.19
C LEU A 185 -5.06 18.78 4.46
N GLY A 186 -6.18 18.45 5.07
CA GLY A 186 -6.66 17.09 5.30
C GLY A 186 -6.15 16.42 6.56
#